data_92aa15bda123e17fea9c5612fc7c251e
#
_entry.id   92aa15bda123e17fea9c5612fc7c251e
#
_cell.length_a   1.000
_cell.length_b   1.000
_cell.length_c   1.000
_cell.angle_alpha   90.00
_cell.angle_beta   90.00
_cell.angle_gamma   90.00
#
_symmetry.space_group_name_H-M   'P 1'
#
loop_
_entity.id
_entity.type
_entity.pdbx_description
1 polymer ?
#
loop_
_entity_poly.entity_id
_entity_poly.type
_entity_poly.pdbx_seq_one_letter_code
_entity_poly.pdbx_strand_id
1 'polypeptide(L)'
;MDGTNQSPVFIAVIDDEADLAYLFKDALSQIDGVEVFAFSDPLLALEHFKANHQNYRVVVSDFRMPTMTGIEVLNKMKKINQSVIRILMSAFEIQDSLFQECNCVDKLLQKPISMVKLIDEIELLVNPLASST
;
A
#
# COMPACT_ATOMS: atom_id res chain seq x y z
N MET A 1 10.44 23.50 18.11
CA MET A 1 10.46 22.70 17.84
C MET A 1 10.61 21.87 17.21
N ASP A 2 10.73 21.84 16.87
CA ASP A 2 11.21 20.93 16.59
C ASP A 2 10.82 19.95 15.69
N GLY A 3 11.53 19.13 15.17
CA GLY A 3 11.31 18.00 14.31
C GLY A 3 10.03 17.23 14.55
N THR A 4 9.34 17.63 15.55
CA THR A 4 8.08 17.02 15.92
C THR A 4 6.93 17.40 15.01
N ASN A 5 7.16 18.35 14.13
CA ASN A 5 6.10 18.87 13.25
C ASN A 5 6.11 18.24 11.87
N GLN A 6 6.75 17.11 11.74
CA GLN A 6 6.75 16.41 10.46
C GLN A 6 5.35 15.89 10.15
N SER A 7 4.91 16.15 8.93
CA SER A 7 3.64 15.62 8.47
C SER A 7 3.72 14.10 8.40
N PRO A 8 2.63 13.38 8.70
CA PRO A 8 2.64 11.92 8.58
C PRO A 8 2.84 11.50 7.13
N VAL A 9 3.46 10.36 6.94
CA VAL A 9 3.48 9.74 5.63
C VAL A 9 2.17 8.97 5.43
N PHE A 10 1.69 8.95 4.21
CA PHE A 10 0.42 8.30 3.90
C PHE A 10 0.66 6.88 3.43
N ILE A 11 -0.24 5.99 3.85
CA ILE A 11 -0.30 4.61 3.38
C ILE A 11 -1.72 4.36 2.90
N ALA A 12 -1.87 3.79 1.70
CA ALA A 12 -3.18 3.39 1.20
C ALA A 12 -3.32 1.88 1.25
N VAL A 13 -4.50 1.42 1.63
CA VAL A 13 -4.89 0.01 1.53
C VAL A 13 -6.10 -0.06 0.64
N ILE A 14 -6.02 -0.86 -0.42
CA ILE A 14 -7.10 -0.99 -1.40
C ILE A 14 -7.54 -2.45 -1.43
N ASP A 15 -8.79 -2.68 -1.06
CA ASP A 15 -9.37 -4.02 -1.06
C ASP A 15 -10.88 -3.87 -1.24
N ASP A 16 -11.45 -4.54 -2.24
CA ASP A 16 -12.87 -4.41 -2.53
C ASP A 16 -13.76 -4.94 -1.40
N GLU A 17 -13.21 -5.74 -0.50
CA GLU A 17 -13.90 -6.10 0.73
C GLU A 17 -13.62 -5.02 1.77
N ALA A 18 -14.62 -4.15 1.99
CA ALA A 18 -14.45 -2.98 2.86
C ALA A 18 -14.02 -3.36 4.27
N ASP A 19 -14.57 -4.45 4.81
CA ASP A 19 -14.22 -4.90 6.17
C ASP A 19 -12.74 -5.25 6.27
N LEU A 20 -12.20 -5.89 5.24
CA LEU A 20 -10.77 -6.22 5.20
C LEU A 20 -9.91 -4.97 5.08
N ALA A 21 -10.31 -4.04 4.23
CA ALA A 21 -9.59 -2.79 4.09
C ALA A 21 -9.49 -2.05 5.43
N TYR A 22 -10.59 -2.00 6.18
CA TYR A 22 -10.60 -1.36 7.49
C TYR A 22 -9.75 -2.11 8.51
N LEU A 23 -9.76 -3.44 8.44
CA LEU A 23 -8.95 -4.26 9.34
C LEU A 23 -7.47 -3.97 9.14
N PHE A 24 -7.03 -3.91 7.89
CA PHE A 24 -5.65 -3.55 7.56
C PHE A 24 -5.33 -2.13 8.01
N LYS A 25 -6.27 -1.21 7.80
CA LYS A 25 -6.08 0.18 8.24
C LYS A 25 -5.86 0.26 9.74
N ASP A 26 -6.70 -0.42 10.52
CA ASP A 26 -6.56 -0.41 11.98
C ASP A 26 -5.21 -0.97 12.40
N ALA A 27 -4.79 -2.06 11.78
CA ALA A 27 -3.53 -2.70 12.13
C ALA A 27 -2.34 -1.78 11.80
N LEU A 28 -2.33 -1.19 10.61
CA LEU A 28 -1.22 -0.37 10.17
C LEU A 28 -1.18 0.99 10.85
N SER A 29 -2.32 1.46 11.35
CA SER A 29 -2.39 2.75 12.05
C SER A 29 -1.61 2.76 13.36
N GLN A 30 -1.17 1.60 13.84
CA GLN A 30 -0.31 1.50 15.02
C GLN A 30 1.11 1.98 14.76
N ILE A 31 1.51 2.07 13.51
CA ILE A 31 2.87 2.49 13.15
C ILE A 31 2.99 4.00 13.38
N ASP A 32 4.06 4.41 14.06
CA ASP A 32 4.28 5.83 14.33
C ASP A 32 4.57 6.59 13.04
N GLY A 33 3.97 7.78 12.95
CA GLY A 33 4.26 8.69 11.85
C GLY A 33 3.51 8.39 10.56
N VAL A 34 2.50 7.51 10.60
CA VAL A 34 1.73 7.18 9.42
C VAL A 34 0.28 7.61 9.56
N GLU A 35 -0.33 7.89 8.43
CA GLU A 35 -1.78 8.03 8.33
C GLU A 35 -2.25 7.06 7.26
N VAL A 36 -3.17 6.18 7.60
CA VAL A 36 -3.60 5.09 6.72
C VAL A 36 -4.98 5.39 6.17
N PHE A 37 -5.14 5.24 4.88
CA PHE A 37 -6.41 5.42 4.17
C PHE A 37 -6.83 4.09 3.58
N ALA A 38 -8.05 3.67 3.88
CA ALA A 38 -8.62 2.44 3.36
C ALA A 38 -9.63 2.75 2.26
N PHE A 39 -9.52 2.04 1.16
CA PHE A 39 -10.41 2.22 0.01
C PHE A 39 -10.94 0.87 -0.43
N SER A 40 -12.25 0.81 -0.65
CA SER A 40 -12.87 -0.36 -1.28
C SER A 40 -13.10 -0.14 -2.77
N ASP A 41 -12.90 1.08 -3.24
CA ASP A 41 -13.01 1.43 -4.66
C ASP A 41 -11.67 1.93 -5.16
N PRO A 42 -11.03 1.23 -6.11
CA PRO A 42 -9.73 1.66 -6.61
C PRO A 42 -9.73 3.02 -7.29
N LEU A 43 -10.87 3.45 -7.83
CA LEU A 43 -10.95 4.77 -8.45
C LEU A 43 -10.83 5.88 -7.42
N LEU A 44 -11.46 5.70 -6.25
CA LEU A 44 -11.33 6.66 -5.16
C LEU A 44 -9.90 6.70 -4.64
N ALA A 45 -9.25 5.54 -4.57
CA ALA A 45 -7.85 5.47 -4.17
C ALA A 45 -6.98 6.26 -5.13
N LEU A 46 -7.22 6.12 -6.42
CA LEU A 46 -6.45 6.85 -7.43
C LEU A 46 -6.64 8.35 -7.32
N GLU A 47 -7.89 8.80 -7.09
CA GLU A 47 -8.17 10.23 -6.93
C GLU A 47 -7.42 10.81 -5.74
N HIS A 48 -7.48 10.12 -4.60
CA HIS A 48 -6.78 10.56 -3.40
C HIS A 48 -5.27 10.55 -3.61
N PHE A 49 -4.78 9.52 -4.28
CA PHE A 49 -3.36 9.41 -4.57
C PHE A 49 -2.88 10.56 -5.47
N LYS A 50 -3.63 10.89 -6.51
CA LYS A 50 -3.27 12.01 -7.39
C LYS A 50 -3.15 13.32 -6.63
N ALA A 51 -4.07 13.55 -5.70
CA ALA A 51 -4.10 14.78 -4.94
C ALA A 51 -3.02 14.84 -3.86
N ASN A 52 -2.52 13.70 -3.41
CA ASN A 52 -1.63 13.62 -2.25
C ASN A 52 -0.37 12.78 -2.47
N HIS A 53 0.01 12.54 -3.72
CA HIS A 53 1.05 11.54 -4.02
C HIS A 53 2.40 11.84 -3.35
N GLN A 54 2.70 13.10 -3.10
CA GLN A 54 3.96 13.46 -2.45
C GLN A 54 3.99 13.06 -0.97
N ASN A 55 2.83 12.88 -0.36
CA ASN A 55 2.73 12.44 1.04
C ASN A 55 2.73 10.92 1.16
N TYR A 56 2.46 10.21 0.08
CA TYR A 56 2.37 8.76 0.10
C TYR A 56 3.74 8.10 0.11
N ARG A 57 3.89 7.09 0.94
CA ARG A 57 5.09 6.27 1.00
C ARG A 57 4.84 4.86 0.48
N VAL A 58 3.68 4.29 0.81
CA VAL A 58 3.37 2.90 0.50
C VAL A 58 1.91 2.78 0.06
N VAL A 59 1.66 1.93 -0.92
CA VAL A 59 0.31 1.53 -1.32
C VAL A 59 0.26 0.01 -1.33
N VAL A 60 -0.75 -0.55 -0.66
CA VAL A 60 -1.00 -1.99 -0.62
C VAL A 60 -2.33 -2.22 -1.32
N SER A 61 -2.36 -3.05 -2.35
CA SER A 61 -3.59 -3.33 -3.09
C SER A 61 -3.84 -4.81 -3.24
N ASP A 62 -5.10 -5.20 -3.08
CA ASP A 62 -5.54 -6.52 -3.47
C ASP A 62 -5.47 -6.65 -5.00
N PHE A 63 -5.22 -7.86 -5.49
CA PHE A 63 -5.12 -8.10 -6.91
C PHE A 63 -6.49 -8.08 -7.59
N ARG A 64 -7.43 -8.85 -7.07
CA ARG A 64 -8.75 -9.01 -7.71
C ARG A 64 -9.76 -8.04 -7.15
N MET A 65 -10.21 -7.13 -8.00
CA MET A 65 -11.24 -6.16 -7.69
C MET A 65 -12.14 -5.99 -8.92
N PRO A 66 -13.42 -5.66 -8.74
CA PRO A 66 -14.36 -5.65 -9.88
C PRO A 66 -14.04 -4.63 -10.97
N THR A 67 -13.59 -3.44 -10.59
CA THR A 67 -13.43 -2.34 -11.54
C THR A 67 -12.12 -2.40 -12.30
N MET A 68 -11.04 -2.70 -11.58
CA MET A 68 -9.71 -2.87 -12.17
C MET A 68 -8.87 -3.71 -11.23
N THR A 69 -7.87 -4.37 -11.79
CA THR A 69 -6.99 -5.19 -10.97
C THR A 69 -6.03 -4.33 -10.15
N GLY A 70 -5.45 -4.94 -9.11
CA GLY A 70 -4.41 -4.26 -8.33
C GLY A 70 -3.21 -3.88 -9.19
N ILE A 71 -2.86 -4.71 -10.18
CA ILE A 71 -1.75 -4.39 -11.07
C ILE A 71 -2.05 -3.12 -11.87
N GLU A 72 -3.28 -2.99 -12.37
CA GLU A 72 -3.69 -1.79 -13.11
C GLU A 72 -3.61 -0.54 -12.24
N VAL A 73 -4.11 -0.63 -11.01
CA VAL A 73 -4.08 0.49 -10.06
C VAL A 73 -2.65 0.89 -9.77
N LEU A 74 -1.81 -0.09 -9.41
CA LEU A 74 -0.43 0.19 -9.05
C LEU A 74 0.38 0.72 -10.21
N ASN A 75 0.08 0.26 -11.43
CA ASN A 75 0.74 0.78 -12.61
C ASN A 75 0.42 2.26 -12.84
N LYS A 76 -0.85 2.63 -12.65
CA LYS A 76 -1.25 4.04 -12.76
C LYS A 76 -0.58 4.89 -11.69
N MET A 77 -0.47 4.37 -10.48
CA MET A 77 0.20 5.09 -9.39
C MET A 77 1.68 5.28 -9.66
N LYS A 78 2.33 4.26 -10.22
CA LYS A 78 3.73 4.36 -10.60
C LYS A 78 3.96 5.50 -11.60
N LYS A 79 3.05 5.67 -12.54
CA LYS A 79 3.16 6.75 -13.54
C LYS A 79 3.00 8.12 -12.91
N ILE A 80 2.26 8.22 -11.81
CA ILE A 80 2.08 9.49 -11.11
C ILE A 80 3.29 9.80 -10.22
N ASN A 81 3.76 8.80 -9.47
CA ASN A 81 4.91 8.97 -8.58
C ASN A 81 5.60 7.63 -8.39
N GLN A 82 6.70 7.44 -9.09
CA GLN A 82 7.40 6.15 -9.06
C GLN A 82 8.18 5.89 -7.77
N SER A 83 8.31 6.90 -6.90
CA SER A 83 9.00 6.75 -5.62
C SER A 83 8.18 5.98 -4.59
N VAL A 84 6.88 5.88 -4.78
CA VAL A 84 5.98 5.21 -3.84
C VAL A 84 6.18 3.70 -3.95
N ILE A 85 6.27 3.03 -2.81
CA ILE A 85 6.44 1.58 -2.76
C ILE A 85 5.08 0.93 -2.98
N ARG A 86 5.02 -0.03 -3.90
CA ARG A 86 3.76 -0.65 -4.34
C ARG A 86 3.79 -2.12 -3.97
N ILE A 87 2.84 -2.52 -3.15
CA ILE A 87 2.72 -3.90 -2.65
C ILE A 87 1.41 -4.48 -3.18
N LEU A 88 1.48 -5.67 -3.73
CA LEU A 88 0.32 -6.39 -4.23
C LEU A 88 0.04 -7.58 -3.34
N MET A 89 -1.23 -7.76 -2.97
CA MET A 89 -1.69 -8.93 -2.21
C MET A 89 -2.51 -9.82 -3.13
N SER A 90 -2.28 -11.12 -3.08
CA SER A 90 -3.04 -12.07 -3.91
C SER A 90 -3.25 -13.39 -3.19
N ALA A 91 -4.45 -13.96 -3.36
CA ALA A 91 -4.75 -15.30 -2.88
C ALA A 91 -4.22 -16.37 -3.84
N PHE A 92 -3.87 -15.97 -5.04
CA PHE A 92 -3.42 -16.89 -6.09
C PHE A 92 -2.00 -16.61 -6.47
N GLU A 93 -1.32 -17.64 -6.95
CA GLU A 93 0.00 -17.43 -7.54
C GLU A 93 -0.19 -16.60 -8.81
N ILE A 94 0.48 -15.47 -8.85
CA ILE A 94 0.48 -14.64 -10.03
C ILE A 94 1.62 -15.13 -10.90
N GLN A 95 1.31 -15.40 -12.17
CA GLN A 95 2.32 -15.85 -13.09
C GLN A 95 3.38 -14.77 -13.26
N ASP A 96 4.62 -15.21 -13.28
CA ASP A 96 5.76 -14.31 -13.37
C ASP A 96 5.66 -13.34 -14.54
N SER A 97 5.03 -13.77 -15.64
CA SER A 97 4.89 -12.94 -16.82
C SER A 97 4.09 -11.67 -16.57
N LEU A 98 2.97 -11.77 -15.83
CA LEU A 98 2.17 -10.61 -15.48
C LEU A 98 2.94 -9.65 -14.59
N PHE A 99 3.69 -10.20 -13.67
CA PHE A 99 4.50 -9.46 -12.73
C PHE A 99 5.60 -8.69 -13.46
N GLN A 100 6.28 -9.37 -14.39
CA GLN A 100 7.40 -8.79 -15.11
C GLN A 100 6.97 -7.77 -16.15
N GLU A 101 5.81 -7.98 -16.77
CA GLU A 101 5.32 -7.08 -17.81
C GLU A 101 5.02 -5.69 -17.29
N CYS A 102 4.41 -5.58 -16.12
CA CYS A 102 4.04 -4.24 -15.63
C CYS A 102 5.19 -3.54 -14.94
N ASN A 103 6.11 -4.28 -14.33
CA ASN A 103 7.22 -3.71 -13.55
C ASN A 103 6.73 -2.64 -12.58
N CYS A 104 5.55 -2.81 -12.04
CA CYS A 104 4.88 -1.81 -11.21
C CYS A 104 4.65 -2.28 -9.78
N VAL A 105 5.04 -3.52 -9.46
CA VAL A 105 4.89 -4.11 -8.14
C VAL A 105 6.27 -4.28 -7.53
N ASP A 106 6.47 -3.67 -6.36
CA ASP A 106 7.75 -3.78 -5.66
C ASP A 106 7.79 -5.03 -4.78
N LYS A 107 6.63 -5.44 -4.27
CA LYS A 107 6.57 -6.60 -3.40
C LYS A 107 5.23 -7.31 -3.57
N LEU A 108 5.27 -8.64 -3.58
CA LEU A 108 4.08 -9.47 -3.65
C LEU A 108 3.90 -10.18 -2.31
N LEU A 109 2.70 -10.09 -1.75
CA LEU A 109 2.34 -10.80 -0.53
C LEU A 109 1.22 -11.78 -0.86
N GLN A 110 1.38 -13.02 -0.44
CA GLN A 110 0.39 -14.05 -0.69
C GLN A 110 -0.58 -14.13 0.48
N LYS A 111 -1.86 -14.17 0.15
CA LYS A 111 -2.91 -14.35 1.17
C LYS A 111 -2.95 -15.80 1.63
N PRO A 112 -3.31 -16.09 2.88
CA PRO A 112 -3.70 -15.14 3.91
C PRO A 112 -2.51 -14.34 4.45
N ILE A 113 -2.73 -13.05 4.64
CA ILE A 113 -1.66 -12.14 5.09
C ILE A 113 -1.60 -12.16 6.62
N SER A 114 -0.40 -12.38 7.15
CA SER A 114 -0.17 -12.20 8.57
C SER A 114 -0.12 -10.71 8.88
N MET A 115 -0.99 -10.24 9.77
CA MET A 115 -1.02 -8.83 10.15
C MET A 115 0.29 -8.40 10.80
N VAL A 116 0.86 -9.24 11.65
CA VAL A 116 2.13 -8.94 12.30
C VAL A 116 3.22 -8.77 11.26
N LYS A 117 3.27 -9.67 10.28
CA LYS A 117 4.27 -9.59 9.21
C LYS A 117 4.10 -8.34 8.36
N LEU A 118 2.86 -8.00 8.05
CA LEU A 118 2.58 -6.82 7.24
C LEU A 118 3.00 -5.55 7.98
N ILE A 119 2.65 -5.45 9.26
CA ILE A 119 3.04 -4.32 10.08
C ILE A 119 4.56 -4.19 10.10
N ASP A 120 5.26 -5.30 10.36
CA ASP A 120 6.73 -5.28 10.42
C ASP A 120 7.35 -4.83 9.10
N GLU A 121 6.86 -5.35 8.00
CA GLU A 121 7.40 -5.00 6.69
C GLU A 121 7.17 -3.54 6.34
N ILE A 122 5.98 -3.03 6.62
CA ILE A 122 5.68 -1.63 6.31
C ILE A 122 6.42 -0.70 7.26
N GLU A 123 6.54 -1.08 8.52
CA GLU A 123 7.31 -0.28 9.46
C GLU A 123 8.75 -0.11 9.02
N LEU A 124 9.36 -1.16 8.48
CA LEU A 124 10.71 -1.07 7.93
C LEU A 124 10.80 -0.07 6.78
N LEU A 125 9.76 0.05 6.00
CA LEU A 125 9.73 0.95 4.84
C LEU A 125 9.54 2.41 5.24
N VAL A 126 8.77 2.68 6.30
CA VAL A 126 8.47 4.06 6.71
C VAL A 126 9.40 4.55 7.82
N ASN A 127 9.88 3.66 8.67
CA ASN A 127 10.76 3.98 9.80
C ASN A 127 11.97 3.06 9.83
N PRO A 128 12.85 3.10 8.82
CA PRO A 128 13.94 2.13 8.73
C PRO A 128 14.91 2.20 9.91
N LEU A 129 15.07 3.36 10.53
CA LEU A 129 15.99 3.50 11.65
C LEU A 129 15.46 2.87 12.94
N ALA A 130 14.14 2.80 13.09
CA ALA A 130 13.53 2.23 14.28
C ALA A 130 13.77 0.74 14.40
N SER A 131 13.96 0.04 13.28
CA SER A 131 14.14 -1.40 13.24
C SER A 131 15.59 -1.84 13.34
N SER A 132 16.53 -0.91 13.30
CA SER A 132 17.94 -1.24 13.32
C SER A 132 18.50 -1.38 14.74
N THR A 133 17.67 -1.12 15.72
CA THR A 133 18.08 -1.30 17.13
C THR A 133 17.78 -2.72 17.66
#